data_ca220757751e35052483f8debda70f7d
#
_entry.id   ca220757751e35052483f8debda70f7d
#
_cell.length_a   1.000
_cell.length_b   1.000
_cell.length_c   1.000
_cell.angle_alpha   90.00
_cell.angle_beta   90.00
_cell.angle_gamma   90.00
#
_symmetry.space_group_name_H-M   'P 1'
#
loop_
_entity.id
_entity.type
_entity.pdbx_description
1 polymer ?
#
loop_
_entity_poly.entity_id
_entity_poly.type
_entity_poly.pdbx_seq_one_letter_code
_entity_poly.pdbx_strand_id
1 'polypeptide(L)'
;VMRLVFMVTGEISEATFADALTKKHEVVGLVTQPDRPVGRRQVMTAPRVKEIALEAGIPLIQPESVGEAGALDQIRQWNPEIIVVMAYGQILPQALLDIPSKAIINLHASLLPKYRGASCIQAALKNGDAETGWSVIHVVKRLDAGNLILQKVVSILEGETGGELHDRLAQVGPAVCQAALQILENGPVEGDAQDESLQTYVPKLGRQDGCLNWSKPARELECLVRAFHPWPGTSAGLGSKKMKIFPPAGIGEGQGQPGELLEVGEETIEIACGSGSLILGEVQLDGGRRMNGGELARGHLELLRVGLK
;
A
#
# COMPACT_ATOMS: atom_id res chain seq x y z
N VAL A 1 4.04 -5.14 31.61
CA VAL A 1 2.91 -5.48 30.72
C VAL A 1 2.13 -4.18 30.48
N MET A 2 1.90 -3.82 29.23
CA MET A 2 1.13 -2.63 28.84
C MET A 2 -0.22 -3.05 28.25
N ARG A 3 -1.23 -2.18 28.41
CA ARG A 3 -2.56 -2.33 27.83
C ARG A 3 -2.58 -1.67 26.45
N LEU A 4 -2.86 -2.46 25.41
CA LEU A 4 -2.81 -2.03 24.02
C LEU A 4 -4.21 -2.02 23.40
N VAL A 5 -4.52 -0.98 22.64
CA VAL A 5 -5.61 -0.98 21.68
C VAL A 5 -5.01 -0.95 20.28
N PHE A 6 -5.49 -1.81 19.40
CA PHE A 6 -5.11 -1.77 17.98
C PHE A 6 -6.19 -1.04 17.16
N MET A 7 -5.75 -0.14 16.31
CA MET A 7 -6.58 0.55 15.30
C MET A 7 -6.05 0.16 13.93
N VAL A 8 -6.59 -0.92 13.37
CA VAL A 8 -6.05 -1.55 12.17
C VAL A 8 -7.19 -2.06 11.26
N THR A 9 -6.94 -2.14 9.95
CA THR A 9 -7.95 -2.61 8.98
C THR A 9 -7.34 -3.34 7.79
N GLY A 10 -6.31 -2.77 7.16
CA GLY A 10 -5.71 -3.29 5.92
C GLY A 10 -4.94 -4.61 6.15
N GLU A 11 -4.89 -5.44 5.11
CA GLU A 11 -4.22 -6.75 5.11
C GLU A 11 -2.79 -6.69 5.64
N ILE A 12 -2.07 -5.61 5.39
CA ILE A 12 -0.69 -5.40 5.88
C ILE A 12 -0.58 -5.44 7.42
N SER A 13 -1.68 -5.20 8.13
CA SER A 13 -1.71 -5.17 9.61
C SER A 13 -2.05 -6.52 10.25
N GLU A 14 -2.54 -7.49 9.50
CA GLU A 14 -3.07 -8.76 10.03
C GLU A 14 -2.03 -9.55 10.82
N ALA A 15 -0.85 -9.75 10.23
CA ALA A 15 0.25 -10.48 10.88
C ALA A 15 0.72 -9.77 12.16
N THR A 16 0.79 -8.42 12.14
CA THR A 16 1.19 -7.62 13.29
C THR A 16 0.17 -7.71 14.43
N PHE A 17 -1.11 -7.63 14.11
CA PHE A 17 -2.17 -7.77 15.11
C PHE A 17 -2.21 -9.19 15.69
N ALA A 18 -2.17 -10.22 14.84
CA ALA A 18 -2.16 -11.61 15.29
C ALA A 18 -0.94 -11.94 16.17
N ASP A 19 0.26 -11.45 15.80
CA ASP A 19 1.46 -11.63 16.63
C ASP A 19 1.30 -10.99 18.00
N ALA A 20 0.76 -9.76 18.06
CA ALA A 20 0.57 -9.04 19.31
C ALA A 20 -0.30 -9.79 20.32
N LEU A 21 -1.30 -10.56 19.86
CA LEU A 21 -2.17 -11.39 20.72
C LEU A 21 -1.43 -12.52 21.43
N THR A 22 -0.25 -12.90 20.95
CA THR A 22 0.56 -14.00 21.51
C THR A 22 1.71 -13.50 22.40
N LYS A 23 1.87 -12.18 22.52
CA LYS A 23 2.99 -11.58 23.26
C LYS A 23 2.60 -11.17 24.67
N LYS A 24 3.58 -10.63 25.41
CA LYS A 24 3.47 -10.29 26.83
C LYS A 24 2.49 -9.16 27.16
N HIS A 25 2.22 -8.26 26.20
CA HIS A 25 1.32 -7.12 26.43
C HIS A 25 -0.14 -7.54 26.27
N GLU A 26 -1.03 -6.86 26.98
CA GLU A 26 -2.46 -7.15 26.97
C GLU A 26 -3.14 -6.37 25.86
N VAL A 27 -3.66 -7.06 24.84
CA VAL A 27 -4.51 -6.41 23.83
C VAL A 27 -5.93 -6.34 24.39
N VAL A 28 -6.39 -5.13 24.71
CA VAL A 28 -7.66 -4.88 25.41
C VAL A 28 -8.80 -4.48 24.45
N GLY A 29 -8.50 -4.20 23.20
CA GLY A 29 -9.52 -3.87 22.21
C GLY A 29 -8.97 -3.69 20.80
N LEU A 30 -9.86 -3.90 19.83
CA LEU A 30 -9.64 -3.62 18.42
C LEU A 30 -10.63 -2.56 17.93
N VAL A 31 -10.12 -1.57 17.21
CA VAL A 31 -10.94 -0.63 16.42
C VAL A 31 -10.63 -0.89 14.96
N THR A 32 -11.63 -1.22 14.16
CA THR A 32 -11.44 -1.46 12.73
C THR A 32 -12.55 -0.81 11.92
N GLN A 33 -12.37 -0.71 10.59
CA GLN A 33 -13.39 -0.17 9.69
C GLN A 33 -14.63 -1.08 9.68
N PRO A 34 -15.83 -0.52 9.42
CA PRO A 34 -17.03 -1.31 9.20
C PRO A 34 -16.87 -2.31 8.06
N ASP A 35 -17.65 -3.38 8.10
CA ASP A 35 -17.79 -4.30 6.99
C ASP A 35 -18.22 -3.52 5.73
N ARG A 36 -17.61 -3.79 4.59
CA ARG A 36 -17.87 -3.05 3.34
C ARG A 36 -18.16 -4.00 2.19
N PRO A 37 -18.98 -3.58 1.21
CA PRO A 37 -19.16 -4.34 -0.02
C PRO A 37 -17.86 -4.43 -0.81
N VAL A 38 -17.44 -5.65 -1.16
CA VAL A 38 -16.19 -5.91 -1.89
C VAL A 38 -16.45 -6.65 -3.20
N GLY A 39 -15.63 -6.38 -4.20
CA GLY A 39 -15.67 -7.02 -5.51
C GLY A 39 -16.86 -6.62 -6.38
N ARG A 40 -16.96 -7.26 -7.57
CA ARG A 40 -18.04 -6.96 -8.55
C ARG A 40 -19.45 -7.32 -8.04
N ARG A 41 -19.52 -8.31 -7.16
CA ARG A 41 -20.79 -8.80 -6.59
C ARG A 41 -21.23 -8.02 -5.34
N GLN A 42 -20.47 -7.02 -4.90
CA GLN A 42 -20.76 -6.20 -3.73
C GLN A 42 -21.10 -7.04 -2.48
N VAL A 43 -20.30 -8.09 -2.24
CA VAL A 43 -20.49 -8.96 -1.08
C VAL A 43 -19.96 -8.21 0.16
N MET A 44 -20.81 -8.11 1.20
CA MET A 44 -20.39 -7.55 2.48
C MET A 44 -19.26 -8.40 3.06
N THR A 45 -18.11 -7.77 3.24
CA THR A 45 -16.87 -8.43 3.65
C THR A 45 -16.33 -7.74 4.89
N ALA A 46 -16.09 -8.51 5.94
CA ALA A 46 -15.43 -8.02 7.14
C ALA A 46 -13.93 -7.85 6.91
N PRO A 47 -13.27 -6.87 7.54
CA PRO A 47 -11.82 -6.85 7.66
C PRO A 47 -11.33 -8.14 8.36
N ARG A 48 -10.28 -8.79 7.83
CA ARG A 48 -9.77 -10.05 8.41
C ARG A 48 -9.35 -9.91 9.88
N VAL A 49 -8.87 -8.74 10.29
CA VAL A 49 -8.53 -8.44 11.70
C VAL A 49 -9.72 -8.57 12.63
N LYS A 50 -10.97 -8.36 12.15
CA LYS A 50 -12.19 -8.60 12.92
C LYS A 50 -12.35 -10.08 13.26
N GLU A 51 -12.14 -10.96 12.28
CA GLU A 51 -12.24 -12.41 12.48
C GLU A 51 -11.17 -12.88 13.49
N ILE A 52 -9.92 -12.41 13.33
CA ILE A 52 -8.82 -12.68 14.25
C ILE A 52 -9.18 -12.26 15.69
N ALA A 53 -9.76 -11.07 15.87
CA ALA A 53 -10.17 -10.58 17.17
C ALA A 53 -11.28 -11.44 17.80
N LEU A 54 -12.29 -11.81 17.01
CA LEU A 54 -13.39 -12.67 17.47
C LEU A 54 -12.91 -14.05 17.89
N GLU A 55 -12.02 -14.67 17.11
CA GLU A 55 -11.41 -15.97 17.42
C GLU A 55 -10.61 -15.92 18.72
N ALA A 56 -9.94 -14.77 18.99
CA ALA A 56 -9.16 -14.55 20.20
C ALA A 56 -9.96 -14.02 21.40
N GLY A 57 -11.27 -13.76 21.23
CA GLY A 57 -12.12 -13.19 22.27
C GLY A 57 -11.81 -11.74 22.63
N ILE A 58 -11.20 -10.97 21.72
CA ILE A 58 -10.86 -9.57 21.91
C ILE A 58 -12.08 -8.68 21.63
N PRO A 59 -12.46 -7.76 22.57
CA PRO A 59 -13.49 -6.78 22.31
C PRO A 59 -13.18 -5.91 21.10
N LEU A 60 -14.17 -5.63 20.26
CA LEU A 60 -13.97 -4.80 19.08
C LEU A 60 -15.11 -3.83 18.82
N ILE A 61 -14.81 -2.71 18.17
CA ILE A 61 -15.77 -1.76 17.61
C ILE A 61 -15.44 -1.42 16.16
N GLN A 62 -16.49 -1.12 15.40
CA GLN A 62 -16.41 -0.73 13.98
C GLN A 62 -17.18 0.58 13.74
N PRO A 63 -16.70 1.72 14.29
CA PRO A 63 -17.39 2.99 14.13
C PRO A 63 -17.29 3.52 12.69
N GLU A 64 -18.36 4.12 12.17
CA GLU A 64 -18.32 4.86 10.90
C GLU A 64 -17.36 6.07 11.01
N SER A 65 -17.32 6.70 12.18
CA SER A 65 -16.33 7.72 12.54
C SER A 65 -15.79 7.46 13.94
N VAL A 66 -14.48 7.34 14.07
CA VAL A 66 -13.83 7.13 15.38
C VAL A 66 -13.96 8.35 16.31
N GLY A 67 -14.34 9.50 15.76
CA GLY A 67 -14.64 10.71 16.55
C GLY A 67 -16.01 10.72 17.24
N GLU A 68 -16.86 9.73 17.01
CA GLU A 68 -18.15 9.61 17.68
C GLU A 68 -17.99 9.36 19.18
N ALA A 69 -18.86 9.99 19.99
CA ALA A 69 -18.78 9.90 21.44
C ALA A 69 -18.77 8.45 21.95
N GLY A 70 -19.65 7.60 21.40
CA GLY A 70 -19.71 6.18 21.80
C GLY A 70 -18.42 5.40 21.50
N ALA A 71 -17.74 5.69 20.39
CA ALA A 71 -16.45 5.07 20.07
C ALA A 71 -15.35 5.54 21.03
N LEU A 72 -15.28 6.84 21.27
CA LEU A 72 -14.31 7.42 22.22
C LEU A 72 -14.51 6.90 23.63
N ASP A 73 -15.76 6.80 24.09
CA ASP A 73 -16.09 6.30 25.43
C ASP A 73 -15.73 4.83 25.59
N GLN A 74 -15.96 4.02 24.55
CA GLN A 74 -15.55 2.61 24.58
C GLN A 74 -14.02 2.46 24.64
N ILE A 75 -13.28 3.27 23.87
CA ILE A 75 -11.81 3.26 23.90
C ILE A 75 -11.30 3.70 25.28
N ARG A 76 -11.92 4.72 25.90
CA ARG A 76 -11.59 5.14 27.28
C ARG A 76 -11.83 4.02 28.29
N GLN A 77 -12.95 3.29 28.18
CA GLN A 77 -13.25 2.15 29.05
C GLN A 77 -12.19 1.04 28.96
N TRP A 78 -11.61 0.83 27.79
CA TRP A 78 -10.49 -0.12 27.63
C TRP A 78 -9.22 0.37 28.32
N ASN A 79 -9.13 1.66 28.69
CA ASN A 79 -8.00 2.25 29.40
C ASN A 79 -6.64 1.89 28.81
N PRO A 80 -6.37 2.20 27.53
CA PRO A 80 -5.12 1.86 26.88
C PRO A 80 -3.95 2.71 27.41
N GLU A 81 -2.79 2.09 27.54
CA GLU A 81 -1.53 2.81 27.71
C GLU A 81 -0.96 3.22 26.35
N ILE A 82 -1.11 2.37 25.35
CA ILE A 82 -0.68 2.63 23.96
C ILE A 82 -1.80 2.26 22.99
N ILE A 83 -2.00 3.11 22.01
CA ILE A 83 -2.79 2.79 20.83
C ILE A 83 -1.84 2.57 19.65
N VAL A 84 -1.93 1.41 19.00
CA VAL A 84 -1.14 1.04 17.81
C VAL A 84 -2.01 1.21 16.58
N VAL A 85 -1.61 2.11 15.68
CA VAL A 85 -2.31 2.39 14.42
C VAL A 85 -1.53 1.78 13.26
N MET A 86 -2.22 1.14 12.31
CA MET A 86 -1.61 0.60 11.09
C MET A 86 -2.69 0.40 10.03
N ALA A 87 -2.60 1.13 8.93
CA ALA A 87 -3.58 1.06 7.81
C ALA A 87 -5.05 1.14 8.26
N TYR A 88 -5.36 2.02 9.22
CA TYR A 88 -6.72 2.16 9.78
C TYR A 88 -7.67 2.92 8.86
N GLY A 89 -7.19 4.00 8.22
CA GLY A 89 -7.92 4.70 7.16
C GLY A 89 -8.87 5.81 7.59
N GLN A 90 -8.86 6.24 8.87
CA GLN A 90 -9.57 7.44 9.34
C GLN A 90 -8.60 8.43 9.97
N ILE A 91 -8.97 9.73 9.91
CA ILE A 91 -8.27 10.79 10.63
C ILE A 91 -8.60 10.67 12.12
N LEU A 92 -7.59 10.75 12.98
CA LEU A 92 -7.74 10.64 14.41
C LEU A 92 -7.97 12.02 15.02
N PRO A 93 -9.12 12.27 15.68
CA PRO A 93 -9.41 13.56 16.30
C PRO A 93 -8.60 13.76 17.60
N GLN A 94 -8.40 15.02 18.01
CA GLN A 94 -7.65 15.34 19.24
C GLN A 94 -8.19 14.59 20.47
N ALA A 95 -9.50 14.47 20.59
CA ALA A 95 -10.13 13.75 21.70
C ALA A 95 -9.75 12.27 21.81
N LEU A 96 -9.32 11.65 20.70
CA LEU A 96 -8.75 10.31 20.69
C LEU A 96 -7.25 10.35 21.05
N LEU A 97 -6.53 11.34 20.53
CA LEU A 97 -5.09 11.49 20.82
C LEU A 97 -4.79 11.65 22.30
N ASP A 98 -5.75 12.20 23.05
CA ASP A 98 -5.63 12.45 24.49
C ASP A 98 -6.05 11.24 25.37
N ILE A 99 -6.48 10.12 24.79
CA ILE A 99 -6.97 8.95 25.56
C ILE A 99 -5.84 8.12 26.17
N PRO A 100 -4.85 7.64 25.41
CA PRO A 100 -3.85 6.73 25.97
C PRO A 100 -2.90 7.46 26.92
N SER A 101 -2.51 6.77 27.99
CA SER A 101 -1.67 7.38 29.01
C SER A 101 -0.19 7.54 28.61
N LYS A 102 0.27 6.82 27.57
CA LYS A 102 1.67 6.87 27.11
C LYS A 102 1.79 7.43 25.70
N ALA A 103 1.19 6.77 24.70
CA ALA A 103 1.38 7.16 23.30
C ALA A 103 0.29 6.62 22.38
N ILE A 104 0.09 7.31 21.25
CA ILE A 104 -0.42 6.71 20.03
C ILE A 104 0.73 6.60 19.04
N ILE A 105 0.98 5.41 18.53
CA ILE A 105 2.01 5.17 17.52
C ILE A 105 1.39 4.69 16.21
N ASN A 106 1.98 5.10 15.10
CA ASN A 106 1.59 4.61 13.77
C ASN A 106 2.76 3.88 13.11
N LEU A 107 2.50 2.68 12.62
CA LEU A 107 3.41 1.95 11.75
C LEU A 107 3.11 2.35 10.31
N HIS A 108 4.02 3.09 9.68
CA HIS A 108 3.90 3.61 8.33
C HIS A 108 4.88 2.89 7.39
N ALA A 109 4.37 2.36 6.26
CA ALA A 109 5.12 1.50 5.36
C ALA A 109 6.00 2.29 4.36
N SER A 110 6.78 3.25 4.86
CA SER A 110 7.83 3.95 4.13
C SER A 110 8.96 4.41 5.07
N LEU A 111 10.05 4.85 4.50
CA LEU A 111 11.12 5.55 5.24
C LEU A 111 10.79 7.05 5.27
N LEU A 112 9.98 7.46 6.28
CA LEU A 112 9.63 8.86 6.49
C LEU A 112 10.89 9.73 6.67
N PRO A 113 10.88 10.97 6.19
CA PRO A 113 9.73 11.77 5.74
C PRO A 113 9.28 11.53 4.29
N LYS A 114 9.87 10.59 3.55
CA LYS A 114 9.38 10.25 2.21
C LYS A 114 8.05 9.51 2.28
N TYR A 115 7.14 9.86 1.34
CA TYR A 115 5.89 9.15 1.10
C TYR A 115 4.92 9.16 2.29
N ARG A 116 4.73 10.31 2.95
CA ARG A 116 3.58 10.52 3.85
C ARG A 116 2.28 10.27 3.07
N GLY A 117 1.28 9.66 3.69
CA GLY A 117 -0.02 9.41 3.08
C GLY A 117 -0.27 7.95 2.73
N ALA A 118 -1.22 7.69 1.81
CA ALA A 118 -1.88 6.39 1.74
C ALA A 118 -1.17 5.31 0.89
N SER A 119 -0.39 5.69 -0.13
CA SER A 119 0.10 4.75 -1.15
C SER A 119 1.63 4.70 -1.19
N CYS A 120 2.25 4.67 -0.02
CA CYS A 120 3.68 4.77 0.16
C CYS A 120 4.46 3.59 -0.46
N ILE A 121 3.93 2.36 -0.39
CA ILE A 121 4.54 1.14 -0.98
C ILE A 121 4.64 1.29 -2.50
N GLN A 122 3.52 1.64 -3.13
CA GLN A 122 3.48 1.84 -4.58
C GLN A 122 4.35 3.02 -5.02
N ALA A 123 4.46 4.07 -4.19
CA ALA A 123 5.29 5.22 -4.49
C ALA A 123 6.79 4.88 -4.52
N ALA A 124 7.28 4.09 -3.59
CA ALA A 124 8.67 3.65 -3.56
C ALA A 124 9.04 2.87 -4.84
N LEU A 125 8.20 1.90 -5.23
CA LEU A 125 8.38 1.13 -6.47
C LEU A 125 8.28 2.00 -7.72
N LYS A 126 7.25 2.83 -7.82
CA LYS A 126 7.01 3.73 -8.95
C LYS A 126 8.20 4.67 -9.19
N ASN A 127 8.83 5.13 -8.14
CA ASN A 127 10.00 6.01 -8.22
C ASN A 127 11.32 5.26 -8.44
N GLY A 128 11.29 3.92 -8.47
CA GLY A 128 12.47 3.09 -8.66
C GLY A 128 13.45 3.13 -7.49
N ASP A 129 12.94 3.38 -6.27
CA ASP A 129 13.77 3.34 -5.06
C ASP A 129 14.35 1.93 -4.87
N ALA A 130 15.58 1.87 -4.38
CA ALA A 130 16.24 0.60 -4.04
C ALA A 130 15.80 0.07 -2.67
N GLU A 131 15.25 0.94 -1.82
CA GLU A 131 14.89 0.64 -0.44
C GLU A 131 13.57 1.32 -0.07
N THR A 132 12.85 0.68 0.83
CA THR A 132 11.71 1.22 1.55
C THR A 132 11.78 0.73 3.00
N GLY A 133 10.68 0.63 3.72
CA GLY A 133 10.69 0.07 5.06
C GLY A 133 9.52 0.49 5.91
N TRP A 134 9.73 0.38 7.20
CA TRP A 134 8.78 0.81 8.21
C TRP A 134 9.31 2.01 8.98
N SER A 135 8.48 3.01 9.20
CA SER A 135 8.68 4.06 10.18
C SER A 135 7.62 3.95 11.27
N VAL A 136 8.04 3.84 12.52
CA VAL A 136 7.13 3.98 13.67
C VAL A 136 7.25 5.39 14.18
N ILE A 137 6.12 6.10 14.22
CA ILE A 137 6.04 7.51 14.62
C ILE A 137 5.02 7.71 15.73
N HIS A 138 5.19 8.77 16.50
CA HIS A 138 4.10 9.32 17.30
C HIS A 138 3.02 9.89 16.40
N VAL A 139 1.75 9.61 16.71
CA VAL A 139 0.65 10.20 15.97
C VAL A 139 0.40 11.62 16.45
N VAL A 140 0.39 12.53 15.49
CA VAL A 140 0.06 13.95 15.71
C VAL A 140 -1.06 14.37 14.75
N LYS A 141 -1.63 15.55 14.95
CA LYS A 141 -2.74 16.07 14.12
C LYS A 141 -2.37 16.17 12.63
N ARG A 142 -1.11 16.45 12.31
CA ARG A 142 -0.60 16.51 10.93
C ARG A 142 -0.26 15.11 10.46
N LEU A 143 -0.79 14.71 9.31
CA LEU A 143 -0.67 13.36 8.76
C LEU A 143 0.80 12.94 8.63
N ASP A 144 1.13 11.79 9.22
CA ASP A 144 2.42 11.10 9.20
C ASP A 144 3.64 12.00 9.53
N ALA A 145 3.42 13.11 10.28
CA ALA A 145 4.45 14.12 10.58
C ALA A 145 5.00 14.05 12.02
N GLY A 146 4.58 13.08 12.81
CA GLY A 146 5.09 12.90 14.17
C GLY A 146 6.55 12.44 14.23
N ASN A 147 7.15 12.58 15.41
CA ASN A 147 8.53 12.18 15.61
C ASN A 147 8.73 10.68 15.42
N LEU A 148 9.88 10.33 14.86
CA LEU A 148 10.29 8.95 14.59
C LEU A 148 10.73 8.26 15.88
N ILE A 149 10.13 7.13 16.21
CA ILE A 149 10.53 6.26 17.32
C ILE A 149 11.59 5.27 16.84
N LEU A 150 11.37 4.68 15.67
CA LEU A 150 12.33 3.82 14.98
C LEU A 150 12.04 3.73 13.49
N GLN A 151 13.05 3.33 12.74
CA GLN A 151 12.90 2.94 11.34
C GLN A 151 13.54 1.57 11.08
N LYS A 152 12.92 0.80 10.20
CA LYS A 152 13.44 -0.48 9.71
C LYS A 152 13.52 -0.43 8.19
N VAL A 153 14.73 -0.42 7.66
CA VAL A 153 14.98 -0.45 6.21
C VAL A 153 14.70 -1.86 5.67
N VAL A 154 14.10 -1.91 4.49
CA VAL A 154 13.82 -3.13 3.71
C VAL A 154 14.20 -2.84 2.25
N SER A 155 15.12 -3.62 1.69
CA SER A 155 15.52 -3.48 0.29
C SER A 155 14.36 -3.91 -0.62
N ILE A 156 14.17 -3.22 -1.73
CA ILE A 156 13.25 -3.62 -2.80
C ILE A 156 13.99 -4.59 -3.72
N LEU A 157 13.39 -5.74 -4.00
CA LEU A 157 14.02 -6.76 -4.84
C LEU A 157 13.85 -6.44 -6.33
N GLU A 158 14.77 -6.91 -7.14
CA GLU A 158 14.67 -6.77 -8.60
C GLU A 158 13.39 -7.44 -9.12
N GLY A 159 12.64 -6.73 -9.97
CA GLY A 159 11.38 -7.23 -10.50
C GLY A 159 10.22 -7.30 -9.53
N GLU A 160 10.41 -6.96 -8.25
CA GLU A 160 9.39 -7.05 -7.22
C GLU A 160 8.17 -6.17 -7.54
N THR A 161 6.99 -6.74 -7.40
CA THR A 161 5.71 -6.03 -7.62
C THR A 161 5.19 -5.38 -6.32
N GLY A 162 4.21 -4.48 -6.46
CA GLY A 162 3.56 -3.84 -5.31
C GLY A 162 2.91 -4.83 -4.34
N GLY A 163 2.31 -5.92 -4.86
CA GLY A 163 1.73 -6.98 -4.05
C GLY A 163 2.80 -7.77 -3.27
N GLU A 164 3.88 -8.18 -3.94
CA GLU A 164 4.96 -8.93 -3.29
C GLU A 164 5.67 -8.10 -2.22
N LEU A 165 5.96 -6.82 -2.49
CA LEU A 165 6.55 -5.91 -1.51
C LEU A 165 5.61 -5.69 -0.31
N HIS A 166 4.30 -5.51 -0.57
CA HIS A 166 3.28 -5.40 0.48
C HIS A 166 3.31 -6.63 1.40
N ASP A 167 3.29 -7.83 0.84
CA ASP A 167 3.27 -9.07 1.61
C ASP A 167 4.55 -9.26 2.43
N ARG A 168 5.69 -8.90 1.86
CA ARG A 168 6.98 -8.95 2.54
C ARG A 168 7.08 -7.93 3.67
N LEU A 169 6.57 -6.71 3.47
CA LEU A 169 6.45 -5.71 4.53
C LEU A 169 5.50 -6.16 5.64
N ALA A 170 4.37 -6.79 5.30
CA ALA A 170 3.45 -7.36 6.28
C ALA A 170 4.13 -8.39 7.20
N GLN A 171 5.04 -9.22 6.66
CA GLN A 171 5.81 -10.20 7.44
C GLN A 171 6.84 -9.55 8.37
N VAL A 172 7.36 -8.38 8.02
CA VAL A 172 8.33 -7.62 8.85
C VAL A 172 7.63 -6.83 9.95
N GLY A 173 6.39 -6.42 9.74
CA GLY A 173 5.58 -5.59 10.65
C GLY A 173 5.56 -6.05 12.11
N PRO A 174 5.35 -7.35 12.42
CA PRO A 174 5.37 -7.85 13.78
C PRO A 174 6.65 -7.50 14.56
N ALA A 175 7.80 -7.76 13.98
CA ALA A 175 9.08 -7.47 14.62
C ALA A 175 9.28 -5.96 14.85
N VAL A 176 8.85 -5.13 13.92
CA VAL A 176 8.91 -3.67 14.03
C VAL A 176 7.99 -3.17 15.14
N CYS A 177 6.77 -3.69 15.23
CA CYS A 177 5.81 -3.35 16.29
C CYS A 177 6.38 -3.72 17.67
N GLN A 178 6.89 -4.94 17.82
CA GLN A 178 7.50 -5.40 19.08
C GLN A 178 8.69 -4.55 19.50
N ALA A 179 9.56 -4.18 18.57
CA ALA A 179 10.70 -3.30 18.86
C ALA A 179 10.24 -1.91 19.35
N ALA A 180 9.22 -1.33 18.71
CA ALA A 180 8.66 -0.06 19.16
C ALA A 180 8.01 -0.14 20.55
N LEU A 181 7.25 -1.20 20.82
CA LEU A 181 6.65 -1.43 22.13
C LEU A 181 7.70 -1.63 23.22
N GLN A 182 8.81 -2.33 22.91
CA GLN A 182 9.93 -2.50 23.85
C GLN A 182 10.60 -1.17 24.18
N ILE A 183 10.78 -0.27 23.21
CA ILE A 183 11.31 1.06 23.43
C ILE A 183 10.40 1.85 24.38
N LEU A 184 9.09 1.86 24.13
CA LEU A 184 8.10 2.59 24.92
C LEU A 184 7.82 1.97 26.30
N GLU A 185 8.12 0.70 26.51
CA GLU A 185 8.03 0.05 27.82
C GLU A 185 9.08 0.61 28.81
N ASN A 186 10.25 0.97 28.31
CA ASN A 186 11.36 1.46 29.13
C ASN A 186 11.20 2.93 29.57
N GLY A 187 10.16 3.62 29.12
CA GLY A 187 9.84 4.98 29.52
C GLY A 187 9.32 5.86 28.38
N PRO A 188 9.04 7.13 28.65
CA PRO A 188 8.62 8.09 27.62
C PRO A 188 9.75 8.27 26.59
N VAL A 189 9.38 8.27 25.33
CA VAL A 189 10.31 8.51 24.21
C VAL A 189 9.74 9.65 23.38
N GLU A 190 10.51 10.72 23.21
CA GLU A 190 10.10 11.86 22.39
C GLU A 190 10.26 11.55 20.91
N GLY A 191 11.25 10.75 20.55
CA GLY A 191 11.61 10.41 19.18
C GLY A 191 12.33 11.53 18.44
N ASP A 192 12.79 11.24 17.22
CA ASP A 192 13.52 12.17 16.37
C ASP A 192 12.58 12.93 15.44
N ALA A 193 12.75 14.27 15.37
CA ALA A 193 11.97 15.08 14.45
C ALA A 193 12.28 14.71 12.99
N GLN A 194 11.24 14.66 12.15
CA GLN A 194 11.42 14.43 10.71
C GLN A 194 12.01 15.68 10.04
N ASP A 195 12.89 15.49 9.05
CA ASP A 195 13.39 16.58 8.21
C ASP A 195 12.31 17.00 7.21
N GLU A 196 11.65 18.12 7.48
CA GLU A 196 10.57 18.67 6.67
C GLU A 196 11.01 19.03 5.24
N SER A 197 12.30 19.27 5.00
CA SER A 197 12.82 19.59 3.67
C SER A 197 12.82 18.40 2.72
N LEU A 198 12.80 17.17 3.25
CA LEU A 198 12.81 15.89 2.52
C LEU A 198 11.42 15.25 2.40
N GLN A 199 10.40 15.87 2.97
CA GLN A 199 9.06 15.30 2.98
C GLN A 199 8.46 15.23 1.59
N THR A 200 7.80 14.09 1.30
CA THR A 200 6.93 13.93 0.14
C THR A 200 5.59 13.38 0.56
N TYR A 201 4.55 13.66 -0.22
CA TYR A 201 3.19 13.21 0.06
C TYR A 201 2.65 12.36 -1.09
N VAL A 202 1.95 11.27 -0.75
CA VAL A 202 1.31 10.36 -1.71
C VAL A 202 -0.17 10.20 -1.38
N PRO A 203 -1.06 10.62 -2.28
CA PRO A 203 -2.49 10.45 -2.11
C PRO A 203 -2.90 8.98 -2.24
N LYS A 204 -4.17 8.72 -1.95
CA LYS A 204 -4.80 7.44 -2.26
C LYS A 204 -4.88 7.26 -3.77
N LEU A 205 -4.45 6.10 -4.27
CA LEU A 205 -4.54 5.74 -5.67
C LEU A 205 -5.97 5.46 -6.11
N GLY A 206 -6.26 5.78 -7.36
CA GLY A 206 -7.47 5.41 -8.08
C GLY A 206 -7.15 4.61 -9.35
N ARG A 207 -8.18 4.07 -10.00
CA ARG A 207 -7.99 3.27 -11.23
C ARG A 207 -7.38 4.05 -12.40
N GLN A 208 -7.61 5.36 -12.47
CA GLN A 208 -7.06 6.23 -13.50
C GLN A 208 -5.55 6.41 -13.40
N ASP A 209 -4.98 6.27 -12.19
CA ASP A 209 -3.54 6.40 -11.98
C ASP A 209 -2.74 5.31 -12.70
N GLY A 210 -3.38 4.18 -13.00
CA GLY A 210 -2.81 3.07 -13.76
C GLY A 210 -2.85 3.23 -15.29
N CYS A 211 -3.36 4.34 -15.82
CA CYS A 211 -3.28 4.59 -17.27
C CYS A 211 -1.86 4.97 -17.66
N LEU A 212 -1.24 4.19 -18.55
CA LEU A 212 0.12 4.47 -19.02
C LEU A 212 0.14 5.71 -19.92
N ASN A 213 1.10 6.56 -19.68
CA ASN A 213 1.43 7.68 -20.57
C ASN A 213 2.72 7.33 -21.33
N TRP A 214 2.57 6.90 -22.57
CA TRP A 214 3.68 6.46 -23.41
C TRP A 214 4.75 7.50 -23.67
N SER A 215 4.47 8.81 -23.46
CA SER A 215 5.48 9.87 -23.54
C SER A 215 6.51 9.84 -22.40
N LYS A 216 6.32 8.98 -21.39
CA LYS A 216 7.27 8.74 -20.31
C LYS A 216 8.38 7.79 -20.73
N PRO A 217 9.58 7.84 -20.08
CA PRO A 217 10.62 6.86 -20.29
C PRO A 217 10.16 5.43 -19.97
N ALA A 218 10.65 4.45 -20.73
CA ALA A 218 10.32 3.04 -20.54
C ALA A 218 10.57 2.57 -19.08
N ARG A 219 11.65 3.04 -18.46
CA ARG A 219 11.97 2.71 -17.06
C ARG A 219 10.90 3.20 -16.08
N GLU A 220 10.35 4.41 -16.29
CA GLU A 220 9.24 4.90 -15.43
C GLU A 220 7.99 4.06 -15.62
N LEU A 221 7.69 3.64 -16.85
CA LEU A 221 6.52 2.82 -17.16
C LEU A 221 6.67 1.39 -16.62
N GLU A 222 7.86 0.80 -16.70
CA GLU A 222 8.15 -0.51 -16.11
C GLU A 222 7.95 -0.46 -14.60
N CYS A 223 8.54 0.53 -13.91
CA CYS A 223 8.32 0.74 -12.49
C CYS A 223 6.82 0.89 -12.14
N LEU A 224 6.05 1.60 -12.98
CA LEU A 224 4.62 1.77 -12.78
C LEU A 224 3.86 0.44 -12.93
N VAL A 225 4.21 -0.39 -13.94
CA VAL A 225 3.60 -1.70 -14.15
C VAL A 225 3.81 -2.59 -12.92
N ARG A 226 5.00 -2.63 -12.37
CA ARG A 226 5.30 -3.40 -11.14
C ARG A 226 4.61 -2.80 -9.92
N ALA A 227 4.75 -1.49 -9.71
CA ALA A 227 4.22 -0.79 -8.54
C ALA A 227 2.71 -0.98 -8.38
N PHE A 228 1.98 -0.98 -9.48
CA PHE A 228 0.52 -1.01 -9.46
C PHE A 228 -0.08 -2.41 -9.59
N HIS A 229 0.74 -3.44 -9.64
CA HIS A 229 0.26 -4.80 -9.58
C HIS A 229 0.13 -5.30 -8.12
N PRO A 230 -0.99 -5.90 -7.73
CA PRO A 230 -2.21 -6.20 -8.51
C PRO A 230 -3.21 -5.03 -8.59
N TRP A 231 -3.06 -3.98 -7.79
CA TRP A 231 -3.98 -2.85 -7.73
C TRP A 231 -3.24 -1.50 -7.71
N PRO A 232 -3.72 -0.48 -8.44
CA PRO A 232 -4.93 -0.42 -9.26
C PRO A 232 -4.83 -1.19 -10.59
N GLY A 233 -3.67 -1.73 -10.91
CA GLY A 233 -3.32 -2.31 -12.20
C GLY A 233 -2.96 -1.24 -13.24
N THR A 234 -2.28 -1.63 -14.31
CA THR A 234 -1.92 -0.74 -15.40
C THR A 234 -2.66 -1.07 -16.69
N SER A 235 -2.83 -0.06 -17.53
CA SER A 235 -3.58 -0.21 -18.78
C SER A 235 -3.25 0.88 -19.79
N ALA A 236 -3.55 0.60 -21.05
CA ALA A 236 -3.49 1.55 -22.16
C ALA A 236 -4.74 1.47 -23.03
N GLY A 237 -5.02 2.51 -23.80
CA GLY A 237 -6.04 2.48 -24.84
C GLY A 237 -5.52 1.76 -26.07
N LEU A 238 -6.33 0.87 -26.65
CA LEU A 238 -6.08 0.21 -27.94
C LEU A 238 -7.31 0.37 -28.83
N GLY A 239 -7.32 1.36 -29.71
CA GLY A 239 -8.51 1.79 -30.44
C GLY A 239 -9.63 2.21 -29.49
N SER A 240 -10.80 1.57 -29.61
CA SER A 240 -11.95 1.79 -28.71
C SER A 240 -11.95 0.92 -27.45
N LYS A 241 -10.96 0.05 -27.29
CA LYS A 241 -10.85 -0.88 -26.15
C LYS A 241 -9.80 -0.43 -25.17
N LYS A 242 -9.92 -0.89 -23.93
CA LYS A 242 -8.89 -0.78 -22.91
C LYS A 242 -8.13 -2.09 -22.84
N MET A 243 -6.80 -2.01 -22.82
CA MET A 243 -5.89 -3.13 -22.66
C MET A 243 -5.23 -3.03 -21.29
N LYS A 244 -5.39 -4.04 -20.44
CA LYS A 244 -4.63 -4.18 -19.21
C LYS A 244 -3.25 -4.76 -19.53
N ILE A 245 -2.27 -4.31 -18.76
CA ILE A 245 -0.87 -4.71 -18.88
C ILE A 245 -0.44 -5.31 -17.54
N PHE A 246 0.24 -6.44 -17.58
CA PHE A 246 0.68 -7.18 -16.39
C PHE A 246 2.19 -7.30 -16.34
N PRO A 247 2.79 -7.33 -15.13
CA PRO A 247 4.20 -7.65 -15.00
C PRO A 247 4.46 -9.15 -15.32
N PRO A 248 5.70 -9.50 -15.69
CA PRO A 248 6.82 -8.59 -15.92
C PRO A 248 6.71 -7.83 -17.25
N ALA A 249 7.19 -6.59 -17.25
CA ALA A 249 7.44 -5.83 -18.48
C ALA A 249 8.96 -5.67 -18.64
N GLY A 250 9.44 -5.84 -19.86
CA GLY A 250 10.85 -5.63 -20.18
C GLY A 250 11.12 -4.20 -20.62
N ILE A 251 12.37 -3.77 -20.51
CA ILE A 251 12.86 -2.49 -21.07
C ILE A 251 13.70 -2.79 -22.29
N GLY A 252 13.36 -2.16 -23.41
CA GLY A 252 14.11 -2.20 -24.67
C GLY A 252 14.71 -0.84 -25.00
N GLU A 253 15.54 -0.81 -26.05
CA GLU A 253 16.18 0.39 -26.58
C GLU A 253 15.51 0.90 -27.86
N GLY A 254 14.41 0.27 -28.28
CA GLY A 254 13.67 0.62 -29.48
C GLY A 254 13.21 2.08 -29.44
N GLN A 255 13.19 2.74 -30.60
CA GLN A 255 12.80 4.14 -30.74
C GLN A 255 11.68 4.30 -31.77
N GLY A 256 10.73 5.15 -31.49
CA GLY A 256 9.59 5.44 -32.34
C GLY A 256 8.71 6.52 -31.72
N GLN A 257 7.55 6.74 -32.28
CA GLN A 257 6.57 7.63 -31.68
C GLN A 257 5.99 6.98 -30.41
N PRO A 258 5.81 7.71 -29.31
CA PRO A 258 5.25 7.15 -28.09
C PRO A 258 3.93 6.39 -28.34
N GLY A 259 3.86 5.13 -27.96
CA GLY A 259 2.73 4.23 -28.18
C GLY A 259 2.80 3.44 -29.50
N GLU A 260 3.79 3.67 -30.34
CA GLU A 260 3.99 2.95 -31.61
C GLU A 260 4.43 1.50 -31.36
N LEU A 261 3.85 0.55 -32.10
CA LEU A 261 4.30 -0.83 -32.13
C LEU A 261 5.63 -0.92 -32.92
N LEU A 262 6.70 -1.33 -32.26
CA LEU A 262 8.02 -1.47 -32.88
C LEU A 262 8.28 -2.89 -33.39
N GLU A 263 7.99 -3.88 -32.53
CA GLU A 263 8.27 -5.27 -32.83
C GLU A 263 7.18 -6.21 -32.32
N VAL A 264 6.96 -7.31 -33.01
CA VAL A 264 6.10 -8.42 -32.59
C VAL A 264 6.96 -9.66 -32.47
N GLY A 265 7.19 -10.09 -31.23
CA GLY A 265 7.85 -11.35 -30.91
C GLY A 265 6.87 -12.52 -30.87
N GLU A 266 7.36 -13.70 -30.53
CA GLU A 266 6.54 -14.91 -30.41
C GLU A 266 5.51 -14.76 -29.25
N GLU A 267 5.94 -14.24 -28.11
CA GLU A 267 5.14 -14.06 -26.90
C GLU A 267 5.00 -12.60 -26.45
N THR A 268 5.72 -11.68 -27.09
CA THR A 268 5.79 -10.28 -26.66
C THR A 268 5.43 -9.31 -27.78
N ILE A 269 5.12 -8.08 -27.40
CA ILE A 269 5.12 -6.91 -28.28
C ILE A 269 5.99 -5.84 -27.66
N GLU A 270 6.70 -5.09 -28.50
CA GLU A 270 7.52 -3.96 -28.09
C GLU A 270 6.88 -2.65 -28.52
N ILE A 271 6.71 -1.73 -27.57
CA ILE A 271 6.03 -0.45 -27.76
C ILE A 271 6.98 0.70 -27.44
N ALA A 272 7.09 1.65 -28.36
CA ALA A 272 7.90 2.86 -28.18
C ALA A 272 7.41 3.69 -26.98
N CYS A 273 8.36 4.23 -26.23
CA CYS A 273 8.13 5.13 -25.12
C CYS A 273 8.75 6.52 -25.42
N GLY A 274 8.62 7.48 -24.51
CA GLY A 274 9.28 8.78 -24.63
C GLY A 274 10.81 8.66 -24.69
N SER A 275 11.37 7.58 -24.13
CA SER A 275 12.77 7.18 -24.24
C SER A 275 12.83 5.68 -24.02
N GLY A 276 13.46 4.95 -24.97
CA GLY A 276 13.46 3.48 -24.99
C GLY A 276 12.08 2.91 -25.35
N SER A 277 11.89 1.64 -25.04
CA SER A 277 10.67 0.90 -25.35
C SER A 277 10.27 -0.02 -24.21
N LEU A 278 9.00 -0.36 -24.13
CA LEU A 278 8.44 -1.29 -23.15
C LEU A 278 8.06 -2.59 -23.85
N ILE A 279 8.60 -3.71 -23.37
CA ILE A 279 8.34 -5.04 -23.89
C ILE A 279 7.23 -5.67 -23.04
N LEU A 280 6.07 -5.91 -23.65
CA LEU A 280 4.88 -6.41 -22.99
C LEU A 280 4.73 -7.91 -23.23
N GLY A 281 4.78 -8.69 -22.14
CA GLY A 281 4.53 -10.13 -22.16
C GLY A 281 3.05 -10.44 -22.01
N GLU A 282 2.47 -10.19 -20.84
CA GLU A 282 1.06 -10.47 -20.53
C GLU A 282 0.16 -9.25 -20.65
N VAL A 283 -0.95 -9.42 -21.37
CA VAL A 283 -1.97 -8.40 -21.59
C VAL A 283 -3.39 -8.97 -21.53
N GLN A 284 -4.38 -8.10 -21.39
CA GLN A 284 -5.80 -8.49 -21.41
C GLN A 284 -6.66 -7.35 -21.98
N LEU A 285 -7.36 -7.61 -23.07
CA LEU A 285 -8.40 -6.69 -23.55
C LEU A 285 -9.64 -6.72 -22.67
N ASP A 286 -10.34 -5.60 -22.59
CA ASP A 286 -11.62 -5.55 -21.88
C ASP A 286 -12.59 -6.58 -22.44
N GLY A 287 -13.15 -7.37 -21.52
CA GLY A 287 -14.06 -8.48 -21.85
C GLY A 287 -13.38 -9.77 -22.37
N GLY A 288 -12.03 -9.74 -22.53
CA GLY A 288 -11.26 -10.89 -23.01
C GLY A 288 -10.57 -11.67 -21.89
N ARG A 289 -9.86 -12.73 -22.28
CA ARG A 289 -8.95 -13.48 -21.42
C ARG A 289 -7.57 -12.83 -21.37
N ARG A 290 -6.74 -13.20 -20.40
CA ARG A 290 -5.31 -12.96 -20.45
C ARG A 290 -4.70 -13.71 -21.62
N MET A 291 -3.73 -13.07 -22.28
CA MET A 291 -2.97 -13.64 -23.40
C MET A 291 -1.59 -12.99 -23.44
N ASN A 292 -0.66 -13.59 -24.15
CA ASN A 292 0.63 -12.97 -24.38
C ASN A 292 0.57 -11.92 -25.51
N GLY A 293 1.60 -11.07 -25.59
CA GLY A 293 1.69 -10.00 -26.59
C GLY A 293 1.65 -10.50 -28.03
N GLY A 294 2.32 -11.63 -28.32
CA GLY A 294 2.31 -12.26 -29.63
C GLY A 294 0.92 -12.79 -30.03
N GLU A 295 0.15 -13.36 -29.09
CA GLU A 295 -1.24 -13.74 -29.32
C GLU A 295 -2.12 -12.52 -29.61
N LEU A 296 -1.94 -11.44 -28.86
CA LEU A 296 -2.64 -10.18 -29.11
C LEU A 296 -2.36 -9.67 -30.53
N ALA A 297 -1.10 -9.66 -30.93
CA ALA A 297 -0.70 -9.19 -32.26
C ALA A 297 -1.31 -10.03 -33.39
N ARG A 298 -1.34 -11.35 -33.26
CA ARG A 298 -1.97 -12.23 -34.26
C ARG A 298 -3.47 -11.91 -34.49
N GLY A 299 -4.17 -11.48 -33.44
CA GLY A 299 -5.60 -11.18 -33.51
C GLY A 299 -5.96 -9.71 -33.78
N HIS A 300 -5.04 -8.78 -33.49
CA HIS A 300 -5.32 -7.34 -33.46
C HIS A 300 -4.20 -6.47 -34.05
N LEU A 301 -3.43 -6.97 -35.01
CA LEU A 301 -2.26 -6.27 -35.54
C LEU A 301 -2.60 -4.88 -36.10
N GLU A 302 -3.70 -4.73 -36.81
CA GLU A 302 -4.11 -3.44 -37.38
C GLU A 302 -4.43 -2.40 -36.31
N LEU A 303 -5.01 -2.81 -35.17
CA LEU A 303 -5.25 -1.91 -34.03
C LEU A 303 -3.93 -1.49 -33.38
N LEU A 304 -2.99 -2.45 -33.23
CA LEU A 304 -1.67 -2.16 -32.65
C LEU A 304 -0.86 -1.19 -33.54
N ARG A 305 -0.99 -1.28 -34.85
CA ARG A 305 -0.32 -0.37 -35.81
C ARG A 305 -0.84 1.07 -35.73
N VAL A 306 -2.07 1.28 -35.27
CA VAL A 306 -2.61 2.64 -35.02
C VAL A 306 -1.92 3.27 -33.80
N GLY A 307 -1.31 2.46 -32.94
CA GLY A 307 -0.63 2.87 -31.71
C GLY A 307 -1.53 2.82 -30.47
N LEU A 308 -0.86 2.68 -29.34
CA LEU A 308 -1.47 2.71 -28.01
C LEU A 308 -1.62 4.15 -27.49
N LYS A 309 -2.67 4.39 -26.72
CA LYS A 309 -2.97 5.71 -26.12
C LYS A 309 -2.98 5.63 -24.60
#